data_d7d1893a84b2a1388d163ef4cd3d63a8
#
_entry.id   d7d1893a84b2a1388d163ef4cd3d63a8
#
_cell.length_a   1.000
_cell.length_b   1.000
_cell.length_c   1.000
_cell.angle_alpha   90.00
_cell.angle_beta   90.00
_cell.angle_gamma   90.00
#
_symmetry.space_group_name_H-M   'P 1'
#
loop_
_entity.id
_entity.type
_entity.pdbx_description
1 polymer ?
#
loop_
_entity_poly.entity_id
_entity_poly.type
_entity_poly.pdbx_seq_one_letter_code
_entity_poly.pdbx_strand_id
1 'polypeptide(L)'
;AMGKIAEVLGMAAQAAEPMVAVVRCNGSCDKRGQVAVYEGLHTCAAVNAAGAGESGCGYGCLGCGDCADACQFGGIVINPATGLPEVDEQMCTGCGSCAKACPRHVIELRKKGPKGRRVYVGCVNQDRGPIARKSCQAACIGCGKCEKVCPFGAITVENNLSYIDYNKCRMCTKCVAECPTGAIVKVNFPIKKKEAEA
;
A
#
# COMPACT_ATOMS: atom_id res chain seq x y z
N ALA A 1 -8.39 18.28 -26.17
CA ALA A 1 -9.86 18.27 -25.99
C ALA A 1 -10.28 18.97 -24.68
N MET A 2 -9.67 18.68 -23.53
CA MET A 2 -10.02 19.28 -22.21
C MET A 2 -9.90 20.82 -22.17
N GLY A 3 -8.86 21.40 -22.76
CA GLY A 3 -8.69 22.86 -22.78
C GLY A 3 -9.83 23.62 -23.47
N LYS A 4 -10.32 23.10 -24.59
CA LYS A 4 -11.45 23.71 -25.32
C LYS A 4 -12.77 23.62 -24.56
N ILE A 5 -12.98 22.53 -23.81
CA ILE A 5 -14.19 22.36 -22.97
C ILE A 5 -14.15 23.33 -21.78
N ALA A 6 -12.98 23.48 -21.15
CA ALA A 6 -12.78 24.41 -20.04
C ALA A 6 -12.99 25.88 -20.47
N GLU A 7 -12.52 26.24 -21.67
CA GLU A 7 -12.68 27.55 -22.24
C GLU A 7 -14.17 27.88 -22.50
N VAL A 8 -14.94 26.93 -23.02
CA VAL A 8 -16.40 27.06 -23.24
C VAL A 8 -17.17 27.16 -21.93
N LEU A 9 -16.71 26.48 -20.87
CA LEU A 9 -17.33 26.49 -19.55
C LEU A 9 -16.86 27.64 -18.65
N GLY A 10 -15.94 28.50 -19.11
CA GLY A 10 -15.36 29.59 -18.31
C GLY A 10 -14.59 29.11 -17.07
N MET A 11 -14.12 27.84 -17.07
CA MET A 11 -13.40 27.24 -15.97
C MET A 11 -11.92 27.04 -16.32
N ALA A 12 -11.01 27.36 -15.41
CA ALA A 12 -9.60 27.01 -15.60
C ALA A 12 -9.44 25.47 -15.58
N ALA A 13 -8.96 24.90 -16.69
CA ALA A 13 -8.64 23.47 -16.76
C ALA A 13 -7.44 23.19 -15.84
N GLN A 14 -7.70 22.86 -14.59
CA GLN A 14 -6.67 22.28 -13.75
C GLN A 14 -6.49 20.81 -14.14
N ALA A 15 -5.35 20.49 -14.73
CA ALA A 15 -4.97 19.10 -14.98
C ALA A 15 -4.82 18.39 -13.63
N ALA A 16 -5.83 17.61 -13.25
CA ALA A 16 -5.73 16.77 -12.05
C ALA A 16 -4.56 15.79 -12.21
N GLU A 17 -3.65 15.77 -11.25
CA GLU A 17 -2.54 14.80 -11.27
C GLU A 17 -3.11 13.38 -11.22
N PRO A 18 -2.66 12.47 -12.09
CA PRO A 18 -3.18 11.11 -12.14
C PRO A 18 -2.89 10.38 -10.84
N MET A 19 -3.96 9.88 -10.21
CA MET A 19 -3.90 9.08 -8.99
C MET A 19 -3.94 7.58 -9.31
N VAL A 20 -3.39 6.77 -8.42
CA VAL A 20 -3.44 5.31 -8.49
C VAL A 20 -3.60 4.74 -7.08
N ALA A 21 -4.33 3.63 -6.97
CA ALA A 21 -4.42 2.90 -5.71
C ALA A 21 -3.08 2.24 -5.37
N VAL A 22 -2.71 2.27 -4.11
CA VAL A 22 -1.56 1.52 -3.58
C VAL A 22 -2.00 0.71 -2.38
N VAL A 23 -1.47 -0.51 -2.27
CA VAL A 23 -1.78 -1.43 -1.19
C VAL A 23 -0.70 -1.29 -0.11
N ARG A 24 -1.07 -0.79 1.06
CA ARG A 24 -0.19 -0.60 2.21
C ARG A 24 -0.14 -1.85 3.08
N CYS A 25 0.05 -3.01 2.45
CA CYS A 25 0.30 -4.27 3.13
C CYS A 25 1.29 -5.08 2.28
N ASN A 26 2.42 -5.45 2.87
CA ASN A 26 3.46 -6.29 2.27
C ASN A 26 3.56 -7.66 2.98
N GLY A 27 2.57 -7.98 3.82
CA GLY A 27 2.45 -9.24 4.53
C GLY A 27 1.79 -10.30 3.66
N SER A 28 2.53 -10.84 2.70
CA SER A 28 2.13 -12.01 1.91
C SER A 28 2.01 -13.28 2.78
N CYS A 29 1.40 -14.32 2.26
CA CYS A 29 1.14 -15.56 3.01
C CYS A 29 2.42 -16.18 3.61
N ASP A 30 3.57 -16.02 2.95
CA ASP A 30 4.88 -16.48 3.42
C ASP A 30 5.46 -15.64 4.57
N LYS A 31 5.03 -14.37 4.72
CA LYS A 31 5.56 -13.42 5.72
C LYS A 31 4.69 -13.28 6.96
N ARG A 32 3.45 -13.73 6.90
CA ARG A 32 2.51 -13.72 8.03
C ARG A 32 2.14 -15.14 8.42
N GLY A 33 2.20 -15.46 9.72
CA GLY A 33 1.75 -16.75 10.22
C GLY A 33 0.23 -16.86 10.15
N GLN A 34 -0.27 -18.04 9.81
CA GLN A 34 -1.68 -18.39 10.01
C GLN A 34 -1.87 -18.77 11.48
N VAL A 35 -2.83 -18.14 12.16
CA VAL A 35 -3.13 -18.36 13.58
C VAL A 35 -4.52 -18.96 13.79
N ALA A 36 -5.37 -18.92 12.78
CA ALA A 36 -6.74 -19.43 12.79
C ALA A 36 -7.18 -19.87 11.41
N VAL A 37 -8.27 -20.61 11.33
CA VAL A 37 -9.04 -20.91 10.11
C VAL A 37 -10.40 -20.23 10.26
N TYR A 38 -10.83 -19.50 9.24
CA TYR A 38 -12.12 -18.84 9.23
C TYR A 38 -13.11 -19.60 8.33
N GLU A 39 -14.18 -20.12 8.92
CA GLU A 39 -15.22 -20.92 8.23
C GLU A 39 -16.52 -20.14 8.03
N GLY A 40 -16.46 -18.82 7.93
CA GLY A 40 -17.63 -17.97 7.70
C GLY A 40 -17.74 -17.46 6.27
N LEU A 41 -18.51 -16.39 6.09
CA LEU A 41 -18.66 -15.71 4.82
C LEU A 41 -17.33 -15.05 4.41
N HIS A 42 -16.73 -15.47 3.31
CA HIS A 42 -15.44 -15.01 2.82
C HIS A 42 -15.50 -13.63 2.15
N THR A 43 -15.87 -12.61 2.93
CA THR A 43 -15.74 -11.20 2.57
C THR A 43 -14.86 -10.48 3.60
N CYS A 44 -14.10 -9.47 3.17
CA CYS A 44 -13.27 -8.69 4.11
C CYS A 44 -14.13 -8.04 5.21
N ALA A 45 -15.34 -7.62 4.90
CA ALA A 45 -16.27 -7.04 5.87
C ALA A 45 -16.65 -8.04 6.95
N ALA A 46 -17.04 -9.28 6.59
CA ALA A 46 -17.44 -10.32 7.53
C ALA A 46 -16.27 -10.80 8.39
N VAL A 47 -15.11 -11.07 7.76
CA VAL A 47 -13.90 -11.50 8.48
C VAL A 47 -13.42 -10.42 9.44
N ASN A 48 -13.48 -9.14 9.05
CA ASN A 48 -13.10 -8.03 9.92
C ASN A 48 -14.07 -7.86 11.12
N ALA A 49 -15.35 -8.10 10.91
CA ALA A 49 -16.35 -8.07 11.99
C ALA A 49 -16.17 -9.23 12.98
N ALA A 50 -15.72 -10.40 12.51
CA ALA A 50 -15.43 -11.56 13.34
C ALA A 50 -14.11 -11.43 14.15
N GLY A 51 -13.19 -10.53 13.77
CA GLY A 51 -11.94 -10.30 14.48
C GLY A 51 -10.70 -10.06 13.60
N ALA A 52 -9.57 -10.66 13.98
CA ALA A 52 -8.28 -10.43 13.29
C ALA A 52 -8.14 -11.17 11.94
N GLY A 53 -9.06 -12.05 11.59
CA GLY A 53 -8.94 -12.95 10.45
C GLY A 53 -7.97 -14.10 10.71
N GLU A 54 -7.51 -14.77 9.66
CA GLU A 54 -6.65 -15.94 9.78
C GLU A 54 -5.21 -15.64 10.15
N SER A 55 -4.74 -14.40 9.91
CA SER A 55 -3.39 -13.97 10.26
C SER A 55 -3.33 -13.30 11.63
N GLY A 56 -2.20 -13.39 12.31
CA GLY A 56 -1.97 -12.74 13.60
C GLY A 56 -1.91 -11.21 13.56
N CYS A 57 -2.06 -10.60 12.38
CA CYS A 57 -2.03 -9.15 12.19
C CYS A 57 -3.45 -8.55 12.15
N GLY A 58 -3.84 -7.83 13.19
CA GLY A 58 -5.14 -7.16 13.26
C GLY A 58 -5.35 -6.02 12.26
N TYR A 59 -4.31 -5.55 11.60
CA TYR A 59 -4.33 -4.40 10.69
C TYR A 59 -4.16 -4.78 9.21
N GLY A 60 -3.53 -5.91 8.92
CA GLY A 60 -3.12 -6.29 7.57
C GLY A 60 -4.29 -6.66 6.66
N CYS A 61 -3.99 -6.82 5.38
CA CYS A 61 -4.96 -7.26 4.38
C CYS A 61 -5.53 -8.63 4.74
N LEU A 62 -6.84 -8.80 4.57
CA LEU A 62 -7.54 -10.07 4.82
C LEU A 62 -7.53 -11.02 3.62
N GLY A 63 -7.36 -10.48 2.39
CA GLY A 63 -7.23 -11.28 1.19
C GLY A 63 -8.53 -11.78 0.57
N CYS A 64 -9.72 -11.44 1.13
CA CYS A 64 -11.00 -11.97 0.64
C CYS A 64 -11.49 -11.35 -0.67
N GLY A 65 -10.96 -10.19 -1.11
CA GLY A 65 -11.24 -9.67 -2.45
C GLY A 65 -12.27 -8.56 -2.56
N ASP A 66 -12.92 -8.07 -1.49
CA ASP A 66 -13.91 -6.98 -1.55
C ASP A 66 -13.44 -5.76 -2.36
N CYS A 67 -12.14 -5.47 -2.34
CA CYS A 67 -11.55 -4.39 -3.13
C CYS A 67 -11.51 -4.69 -4.63
N ALA A 68 -11.36 -5.96 -5.00
CA ALA A 68 -11.40 -6.41 -6.41
C ALA A 68 -12.85 -6.38 -6.92
N ASP A 69 -13.79 -6.87 -6.13
CA ASP A 69 -15.23 -6.86 -6.46
C ASP A 69 -15.78 -5.44 -6.60
N ALA A 70 -15.29 -4.50 -5.79
CA ALA A 70 -15.66 -3.07 -5.88
C ALA A 70 -15.03 -2.34 -7.07
N CYS A 71 -14.09 -2.96 -7.80
CA CYS A 71 -13.39 -2.32 -8.90
C CYS A 71 -14.13 -2.50 -10.23
N GLN A 72 -14.85 -1.48 -10.68
CA GLN A 72 -15.59 -1.49 -11.95
C GLN A 72 -14.69 -1.57 -13.20
N PHE A 73 -13.39 -1.32 -13.04
CA PHE A 73 -12.43 -1.25 -14.15
C PHE A 73 -11.52 -2.49 -14.22
N GLY A 74 -11.69 -3.47 -13.34
CA GLY A 74 -10.82 -4.65 -13.27
C GLY A 74 -9.35 -4.34 -12.93
N GLY A 75 -9.07 -3.13 -12.41
CA GLY A 75 -7.71 -2.66 -12.17
C GLY A 75 -7.11 -3.15 -10.84
N ILE A 76 -7.75 -4.08 -10.14
CA ILE A 76 -7.21 -4.69 -8.91
C ILE A 76 -7.68 -6.15 -8.82
N VAL A 77 -6.75 -7.04 -8.53
CA VAL A 77 -7.01 -8.48 -8.39
C VAL A 77 -6.27 -9.02 -7.16
N ILE A 78 -6.75 -10.11 -6.58
CA ILE A 78 -6.01 -10.81 -5.53
C ILE A 78 -5.03 -11.77 -6.19
N ASN A 79 -3.74 -11.61 -5.89
CA ASN A 79 -2.73 -12.55 -6.33
C ASN A 79 -2.80 -13.81 -5.44
N PRO A 80 -3.10 -14.99 -6.00
CA PRO A 80 -3.26 -16.23 -5.22
C PRO A 80 -1.95 -16.69 -4.55
N ALA A 81 -0.79 -16.34 -5.12
CA ALA A 81 0.50 -16.73 -4.56
C ALA A 81 0.88 -15.90 -3.31
N THR A 82 0.43 -14.66 -3.24
CA THR A 82 0.78 -13.75 -2.14
C THR A 82 -0.38 -13.54 -1.16
N GLY A 83 -1.62 -13.80 -1.61
CA GLY A 83 -2.85 -13.47 -0.88
C GLY A 83 -3.10 -11.97 -0.74
N LEU A 84 -2.42 -11.14 -1.54
CA LEU A 84 -2.51 -9.68 -1.50
C LEU A 84 -3.13 -9.12 -2.78
N PRO A 85 -3.82 -7.96 -2.68
CA PRO A 85 -4.30 -7.26 -3.86
C PRO A 85 -3.12 -6.69 -4.68
N GLU A 86 -3.17 -6.89 -5.98
CA GLU A 86 -2.27 -6.25 -6.95
C GLU A 86 -3.05 -5.27 -7.82
N VAL A 87 -2.47 -4.11 -8.05
CA VAL A 87 -3.07 -3.02 -8.81
C VAL A 87 -2.44 -2.94 -10.18
N ASP A 88 -3.24 -3.12 -11.23
CA ASP A 88 -2.84 -2.78 -12.59
C ASP A 88 -2.97 -1.26 -12.78
N GLU A 89 -1.81 -0.60 -12.93
CA GLU A 89 -1.74 0.85 -13.08
C GLU A 89 -2.27 1.36 -14.43
N GLN A 90 -2.39 0.50 -15.43
CA GLN A 90 -2.94 0.87 -16.73
C GLN A 90 -4.47 0.91 -16.67
N MET A 91 -5.07 -0.02 -15.93
CA MET A 91 -6.51 -0.12 -15.74
C MET A 91 -7.02 0.77 -14.60
N CYS A 92 -6.15 1.11 -13.64
CA CYS A 92 -6.55 1.89 -12.46
C CYS A 92 -6.81 3.35 -12.81
N THR A 93 -8.05 3.81 -12.64
CA THR A 93 -8.48 5.20 -12.86
C THR A 93 -8.31 6.11 -11.64
N GLY A 94 -7.91 5.55 -10.47
CA GLY A 94 -7.79 6.31 -9.23
C GLY A 94 -9.12 6.72 -8.59
N CYS A 95 -10.23 6.05 -8.91
CA CYS A 95 -11.58 6.40 -8.43
C CYS A 95 -11.78 6.22 -6.91
N GLY A 96 -10.97 5.38 -6.24
CA GLY A 96 -11.03 5.16 -4.81
C GLY A 96 -12.07 4.14 -4.32
N SER A 97 -12.82 3.47 -5.19
CA SER A 97 -13.82 2.46 -4.81
C SER A 97 -13.21 1.33 -3.98
N CYS A 98 -12.04 0.81 -4.37
CA CYS A 98 -11.31 -0.22 -3.63
C CYS A 98 -10.84 0.25 -2.24
N ALA A 99 -10.47 1.53 -2.10
CA ALA A 99 -10.08 2.08 -0.81
C ALA A 99 -11.29 2.22 0.14
N LYS A 100 -12.46 2.58 -0.37
CA LYS A 100 -13.71 2.65 0.39
C LYS A 100 -14.23 1.28 0.80
N ALA A 101 -14.06 0.26 -0.06
CA ALA A 101 -14.49 -1.10 0.22
C ALA A 101 -13.60 -1.81 1.26
N CYS A 102 -12.40 -1.32 1.52
CA CYS A 102 -11.46 -1.96 2.42
C CYS A 102 -11.77 -1.64 3.90
N PRO A 103 -12.25 -2.59 4.73
CA PRO A 103 -12.60 -2.33 6.13
C PRO A 103 -11.38 -2.02 7.02
N ARG A 104 -10.17 -2.37 6.56
CA ARG A 104 -8.91 -2.11 7.27
C ARG A 104 -8.10 -0.95 6.71
N HIS A 105 -8.65 -0.23 5.73
CA HIS A 105 -8.03 0.94 5.12
C HIS A 105 -6.57 0.72 4.67
N VAL A 106 -6.27 -0.48 4.18
CA VAL A 106 -4.93 -0.81 3.67
C VAL A 106 -4.68 -0.28 2.26
N ILE A 107 -5.69 0.29 1.60
CA ILE A 107 -5.58 0.86 0.27
C ILE A 107 -5.74 2.38 0.35
N GLU A 108 -4.82 3.10 -0.24
CA GLU A 108 -4.89 4.56 -0.37
C GLU A 108 -4.61 5.00 -1.81
N LEU A 109 -5.07 6.20 -2.17
CA LEU A 109 -4.74 6.81 -3.45
C LEU A 109 -3.47 7.64 -3.33
N ARG A 110 -2.55 7.45 -4.28
CA ARG A 110 -1.32 8.23 -4.38
C ARG A 110 -1.12 8.75 -5.80
N LYS A 111 -0.41 9.86 -5.93
CA LYS A 111 0.02 10.40 -7.23
C LYS A 111 0.88 9.38 -7.95
N LYS A 112 0.68 9.23 -9.27
CA LYS A 112 1.46 8.29 -10.09
C LYS A 112 2.95 8.61 -10.14
N GLY A 113 3.38 9.78 -9.79
CA GLY A 113 4.77 10.20 -9.82
C GLY A 113 5.45 10.10 -11.20
N PRO A 114 6.67 10.64 -11.37
CA PRO A 114 7.40 10.58 -12.62
C PRO A 114 7.71 9.12 -13.02
N LYS A 115 7.34 8.72 -14.24
CA LYS A 115 7.48 7.35 -14.76
C LYS A 115 6.77 6.29 -13.90
N GLY A 116 5.69 6.67 -13.21
CA GLY A 116 4.96 5.78 -12.31
C GLY A 116 5.70 5.40 -11.02
N ARG A 117 6.85 6.00 -10.73
CA ARG A 117 7.68 5.65 -9.56
C ARG A 117 7.03 6.10 -8.26
N ARG A 118 7.05 5.22 -7.27
CA ARG A 118 6.54 5.50 -5.92
C ARG A 118 7.37 4.80 -4.86
N VAL A 119 7.44 5.42 -3.69
CA VAL A 119 8.00 4.82 -2.48
C VAL A 119 7.00 5.05 -1.36
N TYR A 120 6.60 3.99 -0.67
CA TYR A 120 5.64 4.07 0.43
C TYR A 120 5.85 2.95 1.45
N VAL A 121 5.26 3.11 2.62
CA VAL A 121 5.30 2.09 3.67
C VAL A 121 4.20 1.07 3.39
N GLY A 122 4.57 -0.17 3.07
CA GLY A 122 3.68 -1.31 2.86
C GLY A 122 3.25 -1.96 4.17
N CYS A 123 2.82 -1.15 5.12
CA CYS A 123 2.31 -1.57 6.43
C CYS A 123 1.38 -0.51 7.00
N VAL A 124 0.36 -0.95 7.73
CA VAL A 124 -0.57 -0.10 8.50
C VAL A 124 -0.69 -0.55 9.96
N ASN A 125 0.13 -1.49 10.39
CA ASN A 125 0.15 -2.00 11.75
C ASN A 125 0.71 -0.95 12.72
N GLN A 126 0.00 -0.69 13.83
CA GLN A 126 0.35 0.28 14.87
C GLN A 126 0.78 -0.38 16.19
N ASP A 127 0.89 -1.70 16.21
CA ASP A 127 1.39 -2.42 17.37
C ASP A 127 2.85 -2.05 17.64
N ARG A 128 3.26 -2.23 18.90
CA ARG A 128 4.67 -2.09 19.28
C ARG A 128 5.56 -3.03 18.46
N GLY A 129 6.75 -2.59 18.11
CA GLY A 129 7.67 -3.28 17.21
C GLY A 129 7.81 -4.80 17.43
N PRO A 130 8.00 -5.30 18.68
CA PRO A 130 8.07 -6.75 18.95
C PRO A 130 6.79 -7.51 18.60
N ILE A 131 5.61 -6.92 18.88
CA ILE A 131 4.29 -7.51 18.57
C ILE A 131 4.08 -7.51 17.04
N ALA A 132 4.30 -6.36 16.40
CA ALA A 132 4.19 -6.23 14.95
C ALA A 132 5.09 -7.24 14.22
N ARG A 133 6.34 -7.41 14.68
CA ARG A 133 7.31 -8.35 14.09
C ARG A 133 6.90 -9.82 14.27
N LYS A 134 6.30 -10.15 15.42
CA LYS A 134 5.77 -11.49 15.66
C LYS A 134 4.59 -11.82 14.73
N SER A 135 3.74 -10.83 14.45
CA SER A 135 2.56 -11.00 13.60
C SER A 135 2.90 -11.04 12.10
N CYS A 136 3.97 -10.35 11.67
CA CYS A 136 4.36 -10.29 10.26
C CYS A 136 5.84 -9.93 10.10
N GLN A 137 6.56 -10.71 9.31
CA GLN A 137 8.00 -10.49 9.06
C GLN A 137 8.26 -9.19 8.28
N ALA A 138 7.31 -8.72 7.46
CA ALA A 138 7.39 -7.48 6.71
C ALA A 138 6.78 -6.27 7.45
N ALA A 139 6.43 -6.40 8.73
CA ALA A 139 5.80 -5.33 9.49
C ALA A 139 6.74 -4.14 9.70
N CYS A 140 6.18 -2.93 9.68
CA CYS A 140 6.86 -1.76 10.23
C CYS A 140 6.95 -1.91 11.75
N ILE A 141 8.14 -1.69 12.32
CA ILE A 141 8.39 -1.80 13.75
C ILE A 141 8.56 -0.43 14.43
N GLY A 142 8.27 0.65 13.72
CA GLY A 142 8.36 2.02 14.28
C GLY A 142 9.78 2.46 14.67
N CYS A 143 10.84 1.86 14.10
CA CYS A 143 12.23 2.08 14.55
C CYS A 143 12.83 3.46 14.22
N GLY A 144 12.18 4.29 13.42
CA GLY A 144 12.61 5.63 13.05
C GLY A 144 13.82 5.74 12.13
N LYS A 145 14.47 4.64 11.70
CA LYS A 145 15.65 4.69 10.83
C LYS A 145 15.37 5.38 9.49
N CYS A 146 14.22 5.10 8.88
CA CYS A 146 13.81 5.70 7.62
C CYS A 146 13.59 7.22 7.71
N GLU A 147 13.08 7.71 8.85
CA GLU A 147 12.90 9.13 9.12
C GLU A 147 14.25 9.84 9.23
N LYS A 148 15.18 9.27 10.02
CA LYS A 148 16.53 9.83 10.22
C LYS A 148 17.34 9.94 8.92
N VAL A 149 17.17 8.99 7.99
CA VAL A 149 17.92 8.98 6.72
C VAL A 149 17.27 9.80 5.62
N CYS A 150 16.05 10.34 5.84
CA CYS A 150 15.31 11.10 4.84
C CYS A 150 15.79 12.54 4.76
N PRO A 151 16.54 12.96 3.70
CA PRO A 151 17.06 14.33 3.61
C PRO A 151 15.97 15.38 3.27
N PHE A 152 14.75 14.92 2.96
CA PHE A 152 13.64 15.79 2.53
C PHE A 152 12.57 15.97 3.60
N GLY A 153 12.73 15.39 4.79
CA GLY A 153 11.72 15.44 5.85
C GLY A 153 10.36 14.87 5.40
N ALA A 154 10.38 13.91 4.47
CA ALA A 154 9.17 13.33 3.90
C ALA A 154 8.63 12.14 4.69
N ILE A 155 9.27 11.77 5.80
CA ILE A 155 8.89 10.59 6.58
C ILE A 155 8.65 11.01 8.02
N THR A 156 7.52 10.56 8.56
CA THR A 156 7.14 10.71 9.97
C THR A 156 6.92 9.33 10.58
N VAL A 157 7.19 9.19 11.86
CA VAL A 157 6.90 7.98 12.63
C VAL A 157 5.99 8.34 13.80
N GLU A 158 4.74 7.90 13.70
CA GLU A 158 3.71 8.13 14.73
C GLU A 158 3.00 6.81 15.04
N ASN A 159 2.60 6.60 16.28
CA ASN A 159 1.89 5.39 16.71
C ASN A 159 2.59 4.09 16.26
N ASN A 160 3.91 4.01 16.42
CA ASN A 160 4.76 2.87 15.99
C ASN A 160 4.76 2.59 14.49
N LEU A 161 4.21 3.46 13.66
CA LEU A 161 4.08 3.30 12.22
C LEU A 161 4.78 4.45 11.49
N SER A 162 5.56 4.11 10.46
CA SER A 162 6.14 5.09 9.56
C SER A 162 5.16 5.44 8.44
N TYR A 163 5.13 6.71 8.06
CA TYR A 163 4.39 7.21 6.90
C TYR A 163 5.31 8.04 6.00
N ILE A 164 5.15 7.90 4.68
CA ILE A 164 5.88 8.68 3.68
C ILE A 164 4.91 9.62 2.97
N ASP A 165 5.10 10.93 3.18
CA ASP A 165 4.36 11.96 2.46
C ASP A 165 4.84 12.00 0.99
N TYR A 166 3.95 11.62 0.08
CA TYR A 166 4.25 11.55 -1.35
C TYR A 166 4.45 12.96 -2.00
N ASN A 167 3.97 14.03 -1.38
CA ASN A 167 4.21 15.38 -1.87
C ASN A 167 5.64 15.86 -1.58
N LYS A 168 6.22 15.44 -0.46
CA LYS A 168 7.59 15.77 -0.06
C LYS A 168 8.62 14.77 -0.58
N CYS A 169 8.19 13.52 -0.86
CA CYS A 169 9.09 12.43 -1.24
C CYS A 169 9.72 12.66 -2.63
N ARG A 170 11.05 12.71 -2.70
CA ARG A 170 11.81 12.79 -3.96
C ARG A 170 12.24 11.43 -4.51
N MET A 171 11.71 10.34 -3.99
CA MET A 171 11.92 8.96 -4.46
C MET A 171 13.41 8.55 -4.53
N CYS A 172 14.25 9.04 -3.62
CA CYS A 172 15.69 8.75 -3.57
C CYS A 172 16.04 7.33 -3.08
N THR A 173 15.07 6.59 -2.58
CA THR A 173 15.16 5.19 -2.08
C THR A 173 16.10 4.93 -0.89
N LYS A 174 16.72 5.94 -0.27
CA LYS A 174 17.59 5.75 0.91
C LYS A 174 16.88 5.02 2.05
N CYS A 175 15.62 5.38 2.32
CA CYS A 175 14.80 4.75 3.35
C CYS A 175 14.50 3.27 3.08
N VAL A 176 14.48 2.85 1.81
CA VAL A 176 14.27 1.44 1.43
C VAL A 176 15.46 0.59 1.87
N ALA A 177 16.68 1.09 1.63
CA ALA A 177 17.93 0.40 1.99
C ALA A 177 18.10 0.28 3.51
N GLU A 178 17.64 1.29 4.27
CA GLU A 178 17.77 1.35 5.74
C GLU A 178 16.66 0.60 6.49
N CYS A 179 15.62 0.13 5.79
CA CYS A 179 14.50 -0.55 6.45
C CYS A 179 14.85 -1.98 6.85
N PRO A 180 14.98 -2.32 8.14
CA PRO A 180 15.44 -3.64 8.58
C PRO A 180 14.43 -4.76 8.35
N THR A 181 13.15 -4.42 8.12
CA THR A 181 12.07 -5.38 7.89
C THR A 181 11.59 -5.41 6.44
N GLY A 182 12.15 -4.56 5.57
CA GLY A 182 11.66 -4.43 4.20
C GLY A 182 10.23 -3.87 4.10
N ALA A 183 9.73 -3.18 5.13
CA ALA A 183 8.38 -2.62 5.15
C ALA A 183 8.17 -1.47 4.15
N ILE A 184 9.25 -0.91 3.58
CA ILE A 184 9.17 0.18 2.60
C ILE A 184 9.26 -0.39 1.19
N VAL A 185 8.23 -0.15 0.41
CA VAL A 185 8.08 -0.66 -0.97
C VAL A 185 8.50 0.41 -1.97
N LYS A 186 9.23 0.00 -3.00
CA LYS A 186 9.56 0.81 -4.18
C LYS A 186 8.87 0.21 -5.41
N VAL A 187 8.18 1.02 -6.21
CA VAL A 187 7.43 0.58 -7.39
C VAL A 187 7.95 1.30 -8.63
N ASN A 188 8.08 0.57 -9.75
CA ASN A 188 8.54 1.07 -11.05
C ASN A 188 9.95 1.68 -11.05
N PHE A 189 10.83 1.18 -10.18
CA PHE A 189 12.25 1.51 -10.24
C PHE A 189 13.00 0.52 -11.15
N PRO A 190 14.02 0.98 -11.89
CA PRO A 190 14.87 0.07 -12.67
C PRO A 190 15.59 -0.90 -11.73
N ILE A 191 15.60 -2.18 -12.09
CA ILE A 191 16.36 -3.22 -11.38
C ILE A 191 17.84 -2.92 -11.61
N LYS A 192 18.59 -2.71 -10.54
CA LYS A 192 20.06 -2.63 -10.65
C LYS A 192 20.60 -4.00 -10.99
N LYS A 193 21.47 -4.13 -11.99
CA LYS A 193 22.06 -5.39 -12.48
C LYS A 193 22.73 -6.28 -11.39
N LYS A 194 22.95 -5.79 -10.18
CA LYS A 194 23.50 -6.57 -9.05
C LYS A 194 22.48 -7.41 -8.28
N GLU A 195 21.16 -7.22 -8.51
CA GLU A 195 20.09 -7.99 -7.83
C GLU A 195 19.58 -9.17 -8.71
N ALA A 196 20.14 -9.34 -9.92
CA ALA A 196 19.73 -10.38 -10.87
C ALA A 196 20.60 -11.67 -10.80
N GLU A 197 21.61 -11.72 -9.93
CA GLU A 197 22.53 -12.86 -9.77
C GLU A 197 22.49 -13.47 -8.35
N ALA A 198 21.39 -13.28 -7.61
CA ALA A 198 21.21 -13.90 -6.29
C ALA A 198 19.96 -14.79 -6.23
#